data_f36e87ca475d7264144293d150b91d9e
#
_entry.id   f36e87ca475d7264144293d150b91d9e
#
_cell.length_a   1.000
_cell.length_b   1.000
_cell.length_c   1.000
_cell.angle_alpha   90.00
_cell.angle_beta   90.00
_cell.angle_gamma   90.00
#
_symmetry.space_group_name_H-M   'P 1'
#
loop_
_entity.id
_entity.type
_entity.pdbx_description
1 polymer ?
#
loop_
_entity_poly.entity_id
_entity_poly.type
_entity_poly.pdbx_seq_one_letter_code
_entity_poly.pdbx_strand_id
1 'polypeptide(L)'
;NLLQRTRCTYFRDVAMPCNKRQPGSGCPAVSGANRMHALLGTSDSCVATHASDVAVALVALGAQIRLVSATGSRTVALADFYRPPGDSPEVENDLRPGELIAEVLVPRLDWASRSTYVKVRDRQSYEFALCSAAVALDVRDARIVDARVAVGGVATVPWRLESVEAALRGAPVSLESFEAAASVAADGATPLSANGFKVSLLKRTVVRALLELTEGNR
;
A
#
# COMPACT_ATOMS: atom_id res chain seq x y z
N ASN A 1 -10.09 10.53 1.04
CA ASN A 1 -9.12 9.47 1.37
C ASN A 1 -7.98 9.36 0.35
N LEU A 2 -8.22 9.53 -0.96
CA LEU A 2 -7.17 9.41 -1.98
C LEU A 2 -6.03 10.43 -1.80
N LEU A 3 -6.35 11.65 -1.38
CA LEU A 3 -5.37 12.71 -1.10
C LEU A 3 -5.00 12.79 0.39
N GLN A 4 -5.21 11.73 1.14
CA GLN A 4 -4.87 11.70 2.56
C GLN A 4 -3.36 11.74 2.76
N ARG A 5 -2.87 12.79 3.41
CA ARG A 5 -1.45 12.97 3.70
C ARG A 5 -0.99 12.10 4.87
N THR A 6 0.28 11.85 4.93
CA THR A 6 0.92 11.02 5.96
C THR A 6 0.59 11.45 7.38
N ARG A 7 0.65 10.51 8.34
CA ARG A 7 0.52 10.74 9.78
C ARG A 7 1.86 10.71 10.51
N CYS A 8 2.96 10.86 9.77
CA CYS A 8 4.29 11.03 10.35
C CYS A 8 4.28 12.17 11.37
N THR A 9 4.76 11.92 12.60
CA THR A 9 4.78 12.91 13.67
C THR A 9 5.64 14.12 13.32
N TYR A 10 6.77 13.89 12.69
CA TYR A 10 7.66 14.97 12.22
C TYR A 10 7.04 15.83 11.12
N PHE A 11 6.21 15.25 10.26
CA PHE A 11 5.44 16.00 9.26
C PHE A 11 4.35 16.85 9.92
N ARG A 12 3.70 16.34 10.96
CA ARG A 12 2.57 17.00 11.62
C ARG A 12 2.99 18.07 12.63
N ASP A 13 4.16 17.91 13.21
CA ASP A 13 4.75 18.90 14.08
C ASP A 13 5.52 19.94 13.24
N VAL A 14 4.99 21.16 13.20
CA VAL A 14 5.55 22.26 12.40
C VAL A 14 6.89 22.78 12.93
N ALA A 15 7.22 22.48 14.19
CA ALA A 15 8.52 22.84 14.78
C ALA A 15 9.65 21.89 14.35
N MET A 16 9.31 20.72 13.82
CA MET A 16 10.30 19.72 13.40
C MET A 16 10.70 19.89 11.93
N PRO A 17 11.97 19.67 11.55
CA PRO A 17 12.38 19.61 10.15
C PRO A 17 11.62 18.51 9.39
N CYS A 18 11.23 18.78 8.13
CA CYS A 18 10.57 17.79 7.30
C CYS A 18 10.67 18.14 5.82
N ASN A 19 11.39 17.34 5.02
CA ASN A 19 11.57 17.55 3.58
C ASN A 19 10.23 17.57 2.82
N LYS A 20 9.22 16.81 3.29
CA LYS A 20 7.88 16.79 2.69
C LYS A 20 7.12 18.12 2.87
N ARG A 21 7.42 18.86 3.90
CA ARG A 21 6.82 20.17 4.19
C ARG A 21 7.70 21.33 3.70
N GLN A 22 9.01 21.20 3.89
CA GLN A 22 10.02 22.19 3.53
C GLN A 22 11.22 21.46 2.93
N PRO A 23 11.30 21.38 1.59
CA PRO A 23 12.41 20.73 0.90
C PRO A 23 13.78 21.17 1.41
N GLY A 24 14.69 20.23 1.60
CA GLY A 24 16.06 20.47 2.09
C GLY A 24 16.21 20.62 3.61
N SER A 25 15.12 20.56 4.40
CA SER A 25 15.19 20.68 5.86
C SER A 25 15.58 19.37 6.58
N GLY A 26 15.60 18.25 5.88
CA GLY A 26 15.97 16.94 6.42
C GLY A 26 14.76 16.08 6.83
N CYS A 27 15.05 14.82 7.20
CA CYS A 27 14.05 13.84 7.66
C CYS A 27 14.49 13.20 8.99
N PRO A 28 14.16 13.78 10.15
CA PRO A 28 14.55 13.24 11.45
C PRO A 28 13.99 11.83 11.74
N ALA A 29 12.95 11.40 11.03
CA ALA A 29 12.39 10.07 11.18
C ALA A 29 13.39 8.95 10.84
N VAL A 30 14.36 9.20 9.98
CA VAL A 30 15.37 8.18 9.57
C VAL A 30 16.13 7.66 10.78
N SER A 31 16.56 8.53 11.68
CA SER A 31 17.32 8.18 12.90
C SER A 31 16.53 8.28 14.20
N GLY A 32 15.32 8.83 14.16
CA GLY A 32 14.48 9.08 15.32
C GLY A 32 13.40 8.03 15.57
N ALA A 33 12.22 8.47 16.05
CA ALA A 33 11.08 7.58 16.30
C ALA A 33 10.44 7.12 14.99
N ASN A 34 10.77 5.91 14.53
CA ASN A 34 10.40 5.42 13.20
C ASN A 34 9.58 4.11 13.17
N ARG A 35 9.06 3.67 14.32
CA ARG A 35 8.25 2.44 14.44
C ARG A 35 7.10 2.35 13.42
N MET A 36 6.44 3.48 13.14
CA MET A 36 5.27 3.53 12.24
C MET A 36 5.64 3.80 10.78
N HIS A 37 6.93 3.98 10.47
CA HIS A 37 7.38 4.40 9.15
C HIS A 37 7.48 3.24 8.15
N ALA A 38 7.69 3.59 6.88
CA ALA A 38 7.71 2.66 5.76
C ALA A 38 8.97 1.77 5.74
N LEU A 39 8.82 0.63 5.08
CA LEU A 39 9.90 -0.30 4.71
C LEU A 39 10.18 -0.25 3.20
N LEU A 40 9.12 0.01 2.38
CA LEU A 40 9.14 -0.07 0.93
C LEU A 40 8.98 1.33 0.31
N GLY A 41 9.68 1.57 -0.79
CA GLY A 41 9.62 2.83 -1.52
C GLY A 41 10.17 4.04 -0.75
N THR A 42 11.01 3.81 0.26
CA THR A 42 11.66 4.86 1.05
C THR A 42 12.82 5.50 0.29
N SER A 43 13.20 6.70 0.72
CA SER A 43 14.42 7.37 0.28
C SER A 43 15.10 8.05 1.47
N ASP A 44 16.33 8.55 1.27
CA ASP A 44 17.04 9.35 2.29
C ASP A 44 16.29 10.64 2.62
N SER A 45 15.42 11.09 1.69
CA SER A 45 14.63 12.31 1.86
C SER A 45 13.33 12.10 2.63
N CYS A 46 12.74 10.89 2.61
CA CYS A 46 11.49 10.61 3.33
C CYS A 46 11.21 9.11 3.49
N VAL A 47 10.77 8.73 4.68
CA VAL A 47 10.39 7.36 5.07
C VAL A 47 8.94 7.25 5.53
N ALA A 48 8.11 8.26 5.26
CA ALA A 48 6.74 8.32 5.75
C ALA A 48 5.84 7.32 5.02
N THR A 49 4.91 6.69 5.75
CA THR A 49 3.90 5.78 5.18
C THR A 49 2.74 6.54 4.54
N HIS A 50 2.17 5.98 3.48
CA HIS A 50 0.86 6.38 2.98
C HIS A 50 -0.24 5.94 3.96
N ALA A 51 -1.23 6.82 4.21
CA ALA A 51 -2.17 6.62 5.31
C ALA A 51 -3.57 6.11 4.90
N SER A 52 -3.86 5.98 3.59
CA SER A 52 -5.19 5.62 3.12
C SER A 52 -5.38 4.12 2.96
N ASP A 53 -6.32 3.54 3.70
CA ASP A 53 -6.76 2.15 3.52
C ASP A 53 -7.52 1.96 2.20
N VAL A 54 -8.36 2.93 1.82
CA VAL A 54 -9.15 2.89 0.57
C VAL A 54 -8.24 2.84 -0.66
N ALA A 55 -7.15 3.62 -0.66
CA ALA A 55 -6.21 3.63 -1.78
C ALA A 55 -5.52 2.26 -1.97
N VAL A 56 -5.23 1.55 -0.89
CA VAL A 56 -4.65 0.19 -0.95
C VAL A 56 -5.62 -0.78 -1.62
N ALA A 57 -6.89 -0.79 -1.21
CA ALA A 57 -7.90 -1.65 -1.81
C ALA A 57 -8.13 -1.32 -3.30
N LEU A 58 -8.20 -0.04 -3.65
CA LEU A 58 -8.39 0.40 -5.03
C LEU A 58 -7.19 0.07 -5.92
N VAL A 59 -5.96 0.16 -5.41
CA VAL A 59 -4.75 -0.25 -6.15
C VAL A 59 -4.74 -1.76 -6.39
N ALA A 60 -5.13 -2.57 -5.40
CA ALA A 60 -5.29 -4.01 -5.58
C ALA A 60 -6.28 -4.34 -6.70
N LEU A 61 -7.40 -3.62 -6.76
CA LEU A 61 -8.43 -3.81 -7.79
C LEU A 61 -8.06 -3.21 -9.16
N GLY A 62 -6.91 -2.56 -9.29
CA GLY A 62 -6.49 -1.93 -10.54
C GLY A 62 -7.34 -0.71 -10.91
N ALA A 63 -7.83 0.02 -9.93
CA ALA A 63 -8.67 1.19 -10.15
C ALA A 63 -7.93 2.30 -10.92
N GLN A 64 -8.70 3.07 -11.67
CA GLN A 64 -8.28 4.29 -12.34
C GLN A 64 -8.99 5.49 -11.72
N ILE A 65 -8.44 6.67 -11.89
CA ILE A 65 -9.10 7.93 -11.54
C ILE A 65 -9.22 8.81 -12.77
N ARG A 66 -10.37 9.49 -12.89
CA ARG A 66 -10.56 10.55 -13.87
C ARG A 66 -10.31 11.90 -13.23
N LEU A 67 -9.33 12.61 -13.78
CA LEU A 67 -8.96 13.95 -13.41
C LEU A 67 -9.57 14.93 -14.41
N VAL A 68 -10.16 16.02 -13.93
CA VAL A 68 -10.79 17.04 -14.75
C VAL A 68 -10.25 18.43 -14.39
N SER A 69 -10.16 19.29 -15.40
CA SER A 69 -9.78 20.69 -15.26
C SER A 69 -10.63 21.54 -16.21
N ALA A 70 -10.45 22.85 -16.18
CA ALA A 70 -11.10 23.77 -17.11
C ALA A 70 -10.74 23.51 -18.59
N THR A 71 -9.60 22.86 -18.85
CA THR A 71 -9.07 22.61 -20.22
C THR A 71 -9.30 21.20 -20.73
N GLY A 72 -9.87 20.29 -19.90
CA GLY A 72 -10.12 18.92 -20.32
C GLY A 72 -10.07 17.90 -19.18
N SER A 73 -10.03 16.63 -19.56
CA SER A 73 -9.94 15.53 -18.61
C SER A 73 -8.91 14.48 -19.06
N ARG A 74 -8.34 13.76 -18.09
CA ARG A 74 -7.47 12.60 -18.31
C ARG A 74 -7.79 11.49 -17.30
N THR A 75 -7.52 10.25 -17.70
CA THR A 75 -7.63 9.09 -16.83
C THR A 75 -6.23 8.53 -16.57
N VAL A 76 -5.94 8.21 -15.30
CA VAL A 76 -4.67 7.62 -14.89
C VAL A 76 -4.92 6.40 -14.00
N ALA A 77 -4.06 5.38 -14.08
CA ALA A 77 -4.10 4.29 -13.13
C ALA A 77 -3.82 4.82 -11.72
N LEU A 78 -4.57 4.36 -10.73
CA LEU A 78 -4.39 4.86 -9.35
C LEU A 78 -3.00 4.51 -8.80
N ALA A 79 -2.43 3.39 -9.21
CA ALA A 79 -1.07 3.01 -8.83
C ALA A 79 -0.01 4.02 -9.33
N ASP A 80 -0.21 4.58 -10.53
CA ASP A 80 0.70 5.55 -11.14
C ASP A 80 0.45 6.99 -10.68
N PHE A 81 -0.69 7.22 -10.03
CA PHE A 81 -1.04 8.54 -9.50
C PHE A 81 -0.19 8.97 -8.31
N TYR A 82 0.18 8.02 -7.44
CA TYR A 82 1.01 8.31 -6.27
C TYR A 82 2.49 8.27 -6.63
N ARG A 83 3.25 9.23 -6.11
CA ARG A 83 4.69 9.34 -6.32
C ARG A 83 5.46 8.89 -5.08
N PRO A 84 6.33 7.89 -5.21
CA PRO A 84 7.33 7.62 -4.19
C PRO A 84 8.18 8.87 -3.92
N PRO A 85 8.68 9.08 -2.68
CA PRO A 85 9.33 10.33 -2.29
C PRO A 85 10.57 10.68 -3.11
N GLY A 86 11.40 9.69 -3.50
CA GLY A 86 12.66 9.98 -4.19
C GLY A 86 13.39 11.17 -3.58
N ASP A 87 13.81 12.11 -4.41
CA ASP A 87 14.46 13.36 -3.98
C ASP A 87 13.46 14.52 -3.76
N SER A 88 12.18 14.32 -4.09
CA SER A 88 11.13 15.36 -4.06
C SER A 88 9.90 14.89 -3.25
N PRO A 89 10.05 14.64 -1.94
CA PRO A 89 8.97 14.08 -1.11
C PRO A 89 7.77 15.02 -0.93
N GLU A 90 7.89 16.31 -1.24
CA GLU A 90 6.81 17.28 -1.25
C GLU A 90 5.80 17.01 -2.37
N VAL A 91 6.20 16.31 -3.45
CA VAL A 91 5.36 15.93 -4.58
C VAL A 91 4.81 14.53 -4.32
N GLU A 92 3.59 14.45 -3.75
CA GLU A 92 3.01 13.19 -3.29
C GLU A 92 2.20 12.44 -4.36
N ASN A 93 1.77 13.14 -5.42
CA ASN A 93 0.93 12.60 -6.48
C ASN A 93 1.04 13.40 -7.77
N ASP A 94 0.38 12.91 -8.84
CA ASP A 94 0.41 13.52 -10.18
C ASP A 94 -0.77 14.48 -10.45
N LEU A 95 -1.40 15.02 -9.42
CA LEU A 95 -2.46 16.03 -9.57
C LEU A 95 -1.83 17.35 -10.01
N ARG A 96 -2.28 17.88 -11.15
CA ARG A 96 -1.78 19.14 -11.69
C ARG A 96 -2.58 20.33 -11.12
N PRO A 97 -2.01 21.54 -11.11
CA PRO A 97 -2.75 22.73 -10.71
C PRO A 97 -4.06 22.88 -11.50
N GLY A 98 -5.17 23.08 -10.81
CA GLY A 98 -6.49 23.22 -11.41
C GLY A 98 -7.19 21.91 -11.77
N GLU A 99 -6.57 20.75 -11.52
CA GLU A 99 -7.24 19.45 -11.65
C GLU A 99 -7.98 19.04 -10.37
N LEU A 100 -9.10 18.35 -10.58
CA LEU A 100 -9.89 17.70 -9.53
C LEU A 100 -10.06 16.21 -9.84
N ILE A 101 -10.07 15.36 -8.82
CA ILE A 101 -10.48 13.96 -8.96
C ILE A 101 -12.00 13.93 -9.08
N ALA A 102 -12.52 13.63 -10.26
CA ALA A 102 -13.95 13.61 -10.53
C ALA A 102 -14.56 12.24 -10.26
N GLU A 103 -13.84 11.16 -10.59
CA GLU A 103 -14.34 9.80 -10.50
C GLU A 103 -13.24 8.82 -10.12
N VAL A 104 -13.64 7.73 -9.48
CA VAL A 104 -12.86 6.51 -9.33
C VAL A 104 -13.51 5.43 -10.16
N LEU A 105 -12.79 4.89 -11.12
CA LEU A 105 -13.23 3.85 -12.03
C LEU A 105 -12.64 2.51 -11.55
N VAL A 106 -13.48 1.65 -11.02
CA VAL A 106 -13.06 0.31 -10.58
C VAL A 106 -13.40 -0.66 -11.70
N PRO A 107 -12.41 -1.34 -12.31
CA PRO A 107 -12.68 -2.31 -13.35
C PRO A 107 -13.51 -3.47 -12.78
N ARG A 108 -14.44 -3.97 -13.59
CA ARG A 108 -15.19 -5.17 -13.23
C ARG A 108 -14.25 -6.38 -13.27
N LEU A 109 -14.08 -7.00 -12.12
CA LEU A 109 -13.40 -8.29 -11.97
C LEU A 109 -14.46 -9.31 -11.52
N ASP A 110 -14.86 -10.21 -12.41
CA ASP A 110 -15.98 -11.16 -12.16
C ASP A 110 -15.69 -12.09 -10.97
N TRP A 111 -14.43 -12.26 -10.61
CA TRP A 111 -13.94 -13.06 -9.49
C TRP A 111 -13.62 -12.22 -8.22
N ALA A 112 -13.75 -10.89 -8.25
CA ALA A 112 -13.46 -10.02 -7.10
C ALA A 112 -14.42 -10.19 -5.91
N SER A 113 -15.48 -10.99 -6.05
CA SER A 113 -16.31 -11.42 -4.92
C SER A 113 -15.50 -12.20 -3.87
N ARG A 114 -14.39 -12.83 -4.26
CA ARG A 114 -13.39 -13.39 -3.35
C ARG A 114 -12.30 -12.36 -3.06
N SER A 115 -12.64 -11.36 -2.25
CA SER A 115 -11.69 -10.35 -1.82
C SER A 115 -11.82 -10.06 -0.32
N THR A 116 -10.73 -9.66 0.30
CA THR A 116 -10.69 -9.25 1.71
C THR A 116 -9.72 -8.12 1.93
N TYR A 117 -9.90 -7.42 3.05
CA TYR A 117 -8.99 -6.39 3.54
C TYR A 117 -8.64 -6.66 4.99
N VAL A 118 -7.42 -7.09 5.25
CA VAL A 118 -6.89 -7.32 6.59
C VAL A 118 -6.10 -6.10 7.04
N LYS A 119 -6.41 -5.61 8.23
CA LYS A 119 -5.74 -4.46 8.85
C LYS A 119 -5.22 -4.82 10.24
N VAL A 120 -3.89 -4.81 10.40
CA VAL A 120 -3.23 -5.00 11.69
C VAL A 120 -2.96 -3.63 12.33
N ARG A 121 -3.34 -3.47 13.59
CA ARG A 121 -3.29 -2.24 14.38
C ARG A 121 -2.86 -2.52 15.81
N ASP A 122 -2.36 -1.50 16.51
CA ASP A 122 -2.05 -1.60 17.95
C ASP A 122 -3.31 -1.57 18.83
N ARG A 123 -4.43 -1.04 18.33
CA ARG A 123 -5.74 -1.01 19.03
C ARG A 123 -6.90 -1.28 18.07
N GLN A 124 -8.07 -1.63 18.61
CA GLN A 124 -9.21 -2.10 17.80
C GLN A 124 -9.84 -1.03 16.91
N SER A 125 -9.81 0.24 17.29
CA SER A 125 -10.48 1.30 16.53
C SER A 125 -9.65 2.59 16.49
N TYR A 126 -9.97 3.48 15.54
CA TYR A 126 -9.36 4.81 15.37
C TYR A 126 -7.82 4.78 15.29
N GLU A 127 -7.29 3.79 14.57
CA GLU A 127 -5.85 3.62 14.39
C GLU A 127 -5.50 3.41 12.92
N PHE A 128 -4.37 3.97 12.48
CA PHE A 128 -3.78 3.66 11.19
C PHE A 128 -3.13 2.28 11.22
N ALA A 129 -3.04 1.65 10.06
CA ALA A 129 -2.45 0.34 9.96
C ALA A 129 -0.95 0.36 10.33
N LEU A 130 -0.52 -0.60 11.13
CA LEU A 130 0.89 -1.03 11.17
C LEU A 130 1.25 -1.71 9.86
N CYS A 131 0.35 -2.58 9.41
CA CYS A 131 0.38 -3.27 8.13
C CYS A 131 -1.06 -3.59 7.72
N SER A 132 -1.38 -3.48 6.43
CA SER A 132 -2.64 -3.94 5.86
C SER A 132 -2.40 -4.65 4.55
N ALA A 133 -3.32 -5.55 4.18
CA ALA A 133 -3.31 -6.24 2.90
C ALA A 133 -4.72 -6.27 2.30
N ALA A 134 -4.84 -5.80 1.07
CA ALA A 134 -5.99 -5.99 0.20
C ALA A 134 -5.68 -7.15 -0.74
N VAL A 135 -6.49 -8.20 -0.72
CA VAL A 135 -6.26 -9.40 -1.52
C VAL A 135 -7.54 -9.79 -2.23
N ALA A 136 -7.41 -10.20 -3.50
CA ALA A 136 -8.47 -10.85 -4.26
C ALA A 136 -7.90 -12.05 -5.02
N LEU A 137 -8.66 -13.15 -5.11
CA LEU A 137 -8.23 -14.40 -5.75
C LEU A 137 -9.27 -14.90 -6.76
N ASP A 138 -8.81 -15.25 -7.97
CA ASP A 138 -9.51 -16.15 -8.88
C ASP A 138 -9.03 -17.58 -8.63
N VAL A 139 -9.94 -18.43 -8.16
CA VAL A 139 -9.64 -19.83 -7.84
C VAL A 139 -10.53 -20.74 -8.67
N ARG A 140 -9.93 -21.67 -9.41
CA ARG A 140 -10.61 -22.73 -10.17
C ARG A 140 -9.91 -24.06 -9.91
N ASP A 141 -10.67 -25.10 -9.71
CA ASP A 141 -10.15 -26.47 -9.50
C ASP A 141 -9.04 -26.53 -8.42
N ALA A 142 -9.26 -25.86 -7.28
CA ALA A 142 -8.31 -25.71 -6.16
C ALA A 142 -6.94 -25.10 -6.55
N ARG A 143 -6.86 -24.38 -7.68
CA ARG A 143 -5.68 -23.62 -8.11
C ARG A 143 -5.98 -22.15 -8.24
N ILE A 144 -4.99 -21.35 -7.99
CA ILE A 144 -5.06 -19.88 -8.14
C ILE A 144 -4.80 -19.54 -9.60
N VAL A 145 -5.81 -19.03 -10.30
CA VAL A 145 -5.71 -18.61 -11.71
C VAL A 145 -5.14 -17.20 -11.80
N ASP A 146 -5.64 -16.28 -10.97
CA ASP A 146 -5.11 -14.93 -10.85
C ASP A 146 -5.23 -14.44 -9.41
N ALA A 147 -4.40 -13.48 -9.06
CA ALA A 147 -4.36 -12.86 -7.73
C ALA A 147 -4.12 -11.36 -7.85
N ARG A 148 -4.65 -10.60 -6.91
CA ARG A 148 -4.35 -9.20 -6.69
C ARG A 148 -3.95 -9.01 -5.23
N VAL A 149 -2.80 -8.41 -5.00
CA VAL A 149 -2.28 -8.17 -3.66
C VAL A 149 -1.69 -6.76 -3.56
N ALA A 150 -2.25 -5.93 -2.70
CA ALA A 150 -1.66 -4.64 -2.37
C ALA A 150 -1.58 -4.47 -0.85
N VAL A 151 -0.58 -3.71 -0.39
CA VAL A 151 -0.31 -3.51 1.03
C VAL A 151 -0.22 -2.05 1.40
N GLY A 152 -0.55 -1.75 2.65
CA GLY A 152 -0.49 -0.42 3.26
C GLY A 152 0.15 -0.43 4.63
N GLY A 153 0.45 0.75 5.17
CA GLY A 153 1.12 0.92 6.45
C GLY A 153 2.61 0.54 6.45
N VAL A 154 3.11 -0.04 5.38
CA VAL A 154 4.50 -0.51 5.21
C VAL A 154 5.24 0.16 4.06
N ALA A 155 4.56 0.96 3.25
CA ALA A 155 5.15 1.61 2.09
C ALA A 155 4.80 3.11 2.04
N THR A 156 5.58 3.86 1.26
CA THR A 156 5.41 5.32 1.08
C THR A 156 4.23 5.68 0.19
N VAL A 157 3.76 4.72 -0.62
CA VAL A 157 2.55 4.78 -1.46
C VAL A 157 1.74 3.50 -1.23
N PRO A 158 0.46 3.39 -1.67
CA PRO A 158 -0.22 2.10 -1.74
C PRO A 158 0.61 1.17 -2.62
N TRP A 159 1.00 0.01 -2.09
CA TRP A 159 2.05 -0.81 -2.71
C TRP A 159 1.49 -2.12 -3.23
N ARG A 160 1.55 -2.34 -4.54
CA ARG A 160 1.15 -3.61 -5.15
C ARG A 160 2.30 -4.61 -5.10
N LEU A 161 2.00 -5.86 -4.72
CA LEU A 161 2.98 -6.93 -4.59
C LEU A 161 2.90 -7.87 -5.81
N GLU A 162 3.34 -7.38 -6.98
CA GLU A 162 3.29 -8.16 -8.23
C GLU A 162 4.13 -9.43 -8.17
N SER A 163 5.22 -9.44 -7.42
CA SER A 163 6.04 -10.64 -7.19
C SER A 163 5.27 -11.73 -6.43
N VAL A 164 4.48 -11.34 -5.42
CA VAL A 164 3.60 -12.26 -4.68
C VAL A 164 2.48 -12.77 -5.59
N GLU A 165 1.87 -11.90 -6.38
CA GLU A 165 0.84 -12.28 -7.36
C GLU A 165 1.38 -13.29 -8.37
N ALA A 166 2.60 -13.07 -8.88
CA ALA A 166 3.27 -13.98 -9.80
C ALA A 166 3.54 -15.35 -9.17
N ALA A 167 3.98 -15.38 -7.90
CA ALA A 167 4.23 -16.62 -7.16
C ALA A 167 2.94 -17.39 -6.84
N LEU A 168 1.81 -16.70 -6.70
CA LEU A 168 0.50 -17.33 -6.45
C LEU A 168 -0.11 -17.96 -7.71
N ARG A 169 0.14 -17.40 -8.91
CA ARG A 169 -0.47 -17.90 -10.14
C ARG A 169 -0.06 -19.34 -10.44
N GLY A 170 -1.05 -20.20 -10.65
CA GLY A 170 -0.89 -21.64 -10.91
C GLY A 170 -0.63 -22.47 -9.65
N ALA A 171 -0.39 -21.85 -8.49
CA ALA A 171 -0.16 -22.56 -7.23
C ALA A 171 -1.46 -23.21 -6.70
N PRO A 172 -1.36 -24.33 -5.97
CA PRO A 172 -2.50 -24.90 -5.27
C PRO A 172 -2.93 -23.96 -4.12
N VAL A 173 -4.23 -24.02 -3.77
CA VAL A 173 -4.77 -23.30 -2.62
C VAL A 173 -4.35 -24.04 -1.35
N SER A 174 -3.23 -23.65 -0.75
CA SER A 174 -2.68 -24.26 0.46
C SER A 174 -1.87 -23.25 1.27
N LEU A 175 -1.74 -23.48 2.58
CA LEU A 175 -0.90 -22.67 3.47
C LEU A 175 0.55 -22.57 2.95
N GLU A 176 1.11 -23.72 2.51
CA GLU A 176 2.46 -23.79 1.99
C GLU A 176 2.66 -22.87 0.78
N SER A 177 1.72 -22.88 -0.18
CA SER A 177 1.74 -21.98 -1.33
C SER A 177 1.66 -20.50 -0.92
N PHE A 178 0.84 -20.19 0.07
CA PHE A 178 0.68 -18.82 0.56
C PHE A 178 1.93 -18.33 1.28
N GLU A 179 2.56 -19.16 2.11
CA GLU A 179 3.82 -18.84 2.79
C GLU A 179 4.97 -18.67 1.79
N ALA A 180 5.06 -19.58 0.80
CA ALA A 180 6.06 -19.48 -0.26
C ALA A 180 5.89 -18.16 -1.05
N ALA A 181 4.67 -17.82 -1.46
CA ALA A 181 4.39 -16.57 -2.16
C ALA A 181 4.65 -15.34 -1.28
N ALA A 182 4.24 -15.36 -0.02
CA ALA A 182 4.47 -14.25 0.91
C ALA A 182 5.95 -14.08 1.30
N SER A 183 6.81 -15.06 1.04
CA SER A 183 8.25 -14.96 1.36
C SER A 183 8.91 -13.78 0.67
N VAL A 184 8.46 -13.43 -0.55
CA VAL A 184 8.99 -12.31 -1.37
C VAL A 184 8.25 -10.98 -1.11
N ALA A 185 7.25 -10.93 -0.22
CA ALA A 185 6.44 -9.72 0.03
C ALA A 185 7.25 -8.52 0.55
N ALA A 186 8.41 -8.79 1.15
CA ALA A 186 9.28 -7.75 1.71
C ALA A 186 10.58 -7.56 0.90
N ASP A 187 10.64 -8.05 -0.34
CA ASP A 187 11.81 -7.85 -1.19
C ASP A 187 12.02 -6.35 -1.47
N GLY A 188 13.26 -5.89 -1.34
CA GLY A 188 13.59 -4.47 -1.43
C GLY A 188 13.23 -3.64 -0.19
N ALA A 189 12.78 -4.27 0.91
CA ALA A 189 12.52 -3.55 2.16
C ALA A 189 13.80 -3.02 2.78
N THR A 190 13.75 -1.76 3.25
CA THR A 190 14.83 -1.08 3.97
C THR A 190 14.37 -0.72 5.39
N PRO A 191 14.48 -1.65 6.36
CA PRO A 191 14.04 -1.40 7.73
C PRO A 191 14.91 -0.33 8.40
N LEU A 192 14.27 0.46 9.26
CA LEU A 192 14.90 1.41 10.15
C LEU A 192 15.05 0.80 11.56
N SER A 193 15.65 1.56 12.49
CA SER A 193 16.00 1.09 13.84
C SER A 193 14.85 0.49 14.64
N ALA A 194 13.61 0.96 14.45
CA ALA A 194 12.47 0.55 15.26
C ALA A 194 11.31 -0.10 14.49
N ASN A 195 11.42 -0.29 13.16
CA ASN A 195 10.35 -0.84 12.33
C ASN A 195 10.65 -2.19 11.68
N GLY A 196 11.79 -2.82 11.99
CA GLY A 196 12.20 -4.11 11.41
C GLY A 196 11.18 -5.24 11.65
N PHE A 197 10.40 -5.20 12.74
CA PHE A 197 9.32 -6.15 13.00
C PHE A 197 8.25 -6.18 11.91
N LYS A 198 8.07 -5.08 11.16
CA LYS A 198 7.09 -5.00 10.08
C LYS A 198 7.42 -5.93 8.90
N VAL A 199 8.68 -6.33 8.73
CA VAL A 199 9.07 -7.30 7.68
C VAL A 199 8.35 -8.63 7.88
N SER A 200 8.42 -9.20 9.09
CA SER A 200 7.69 -10.43 9.39
C SER A 200 6.18 -10.22 9.49
N LEU A 201 5.75 -9.06 10.00
CA LEU A 201 4.33 -8.70 10.07
C LEU A 201 3.71 -8.61 8.68
N LEU A 202 4.38 -8.02 7.70
CA LEU A 202 3.93 -7.93 6.31
C LEU A 202 3.66 -9.32 5.72
N LYS A 203 4.65 -10.22 5.79
CA LYS A 203 4.51 -11.59 5.28
C LYS A 203 3.31 -12.31 5.92
N ARG A 204 3.20 -12.25 7.26
CA ARG A 204 2.07 -12.85 7.99
C ARG A 204 0.72 -12.22 7.66
N THR A 205 0.67 -10.91 7.44
CA THR A 205 -0.57 -10.22 7.08
C THR A 205 -1.07 -10.66 5.71
N VAL A 206 -0.15 -10.85 4.73
CA VAL A 206 -0.49 -11.38 3.40
C VAL A 206 -1.00 -12.81 3.51
N VAL A 207 -0.29 -13.71 4.23
CA VAL A 207 -0.74 -15.10 4.43
C VAL A 207 -2.11 -15.14 5.10
N ARG A 208 -2.33 -14.35 6.15
CA ARG A 208 -3.62 -14.29 6.84
C ARG A 208 -4.75 -13.84 5.89
N ALA A 209 -4.53 -12.81 5.08
CA ALA A 209 -5.53 -12.35 4.12
C ALA A 209 -5.88 -13.43 3.09
N LEU A 210 -4.89 -14.19 2.61
CA LEU A 210 -5.09 -15.33 1.71
C LEU A 210 -5.89 -16.46 2.36
N LEU A 211 -5.58 -16.80 3.62
CA LEU A 211 -6.32 -17.81 4.39
C LEU A 211 -7.78 -17.41 4.62
N GLU A 212 -8.04 -16.17 5.04
CA GLU A 212 -9.41 -15.69 5.26
C GLU A 212 -10.31 -15.84 4.01
N LEU A 213 -9.74 -15.70 2.80
CA LEU A 213 -10.48 -15.92 1.55
C LEU A 213 -10.76 -17.39 1.23
N THR A 214 -9.99 -18.30 1.76
CA THR A 214 -10.08 -19.74 1.45
C THR A 214 -10.79 -20.53 2.52
N GLU A 215 -10.74 -20.09 3.78
CA GLU A 215 -11.41 -20.74 4.92
C GLU A 215 -12.88 -20.31 5.09
N GLY A 216 -13.23 -19.10 4.66
CA GLY A 216 -14.60 -18.55 4.73
C GLY A 216 -15.61 -19.24 3.80
N ASN A 217 -15.21 -20.25 3.05
CA ASN A 217 -16.05 -20.99 2.09
C ASN A 217 -16.33 -22.45 2.53
N ARG A 218 -16.23 -22.75 3.84
CA ARG A 218 -16.68 -24.02 4.43
C ARG A 218 -18.01 -23.89 5.12
#